data_93c41838c0bb3bf52e7a9a397159a8fc
#
_entry.id   93c41838c0bb3bf52e7a9a397159a8fc
#
_cell.length_a   1.000
_cell.length_b   1.000
_cell.length_c   1.000
_cell.angle_alpha   90.00
_cell.angle_beta   90.00
_cell.angle_gamma   90.00
#
_symmetry.space_group_name_H-M   'P 1'
#
loop_
_entity.id
_entity.type
_entity.pdbx_description
1 polymer ?
#
loop_
_entity_poly.entity_id
_entity_poly.type
_entity_poly.pdbx_seq_one_letter_code
_entity_poly.pdbx_strand_id
1 'polypeptide(L)'
;MWRDYRTEILFVLGLLAAVAFHIVTINLLVRRRTRELKESLAETQHYFEEAQTTRLKLVTLERLHIVNQLSSLFAHEIKQPLMNITLYAGALQLFLKKNGQFSEKVRDFLGRITAEVERSSDIVEHVRSYAKKRETKKEVIRLADAVSQSIRTVGGRVKPVVIAMAQVSVSADPFELQFILTNFIKNAQAAVAEEMHPRIAIAVSVSEGRVFVSVEDNGPSLSEEAFAALGTMGRSTKEDGLGFGLAIAASLAEKSGGHLAFDRAVPHGLRVTLVMNAKETKDENDGTFVGAAGGR
;
A
#
# COMPACT_ATOMS: atom_id res chain seq x y z
N MET A 1 -70.45 61.54 -10.04
CA MET A 1 -70.36 60.38 -9.11
C MET A 1 -70.10 59.03 -9.83
N TRP A 2 -70.92 58.61 -10.82
CA TRP A 2 -70.71 57.30 -11.50
C TRP A 2 -69.56 57.29 -12.49
N ARG A 3 -69.12 58.43 -13.05
CA ARG A 3 -68.01 58.50 -14.01
C ARG A 3 -66.65 58.35 -13.32
N ASP A 4 -66.45 58.84 -12.13
CA ASP A 4 -65.23 58.84 -11.38
C ASP A 4 -64.92 57.40 -10.87
N TYR A 5 -65.92 56.63 -10.42
CA TYR A 5 -65.80 55.25 -10.03
C TYR A 5 -65.41 54.30 -11.21
N ARG A 6 -65.83 54.62 -12.44
CA ARG A 6 -65.45 53.76 -13.61
C ARG A 6 -63.96 53.84 -13.93
N THR A 7 -63.35 55.00 -13.78
CA THR A 7 -61.89 55.16 -14.03
C THR A 7 -61.06 54.44 -12.97
N GLU A 8 -61.45 54.50 -11.72
CA GLU A 8 -60.77 53.78 -10.64
C GLU A 8 -60.94 52.28 -10.77
N ILE A 9 -62.13 51.79 -11.13
CA ILE A 9 -62.33 50.32 -11.37
C ILE A 9 -61.50 49.82 -12.54
N LEU A 10 -61.46 50.60 -13.65
CA LEU A 10 -60.61 50.21 -14.80
C LEU A 10 -59.10 50.21 -14.47
N PHE A 11 -58.66 51.15 -13.64
CA PHE A 11 -57.29 51.20 -13.17
C PHE A 11 -56.93 49.96 -12.29
N VAL A 12 -57.80 49.62 -11.34
CA VAL A 12 -57.64 48.44 -10.49
C VAL A 12 -57.65 47.14 -11.31
N LEU A 13 -58.55 47.02 -12.28
CA LEU A 13 -58.60 45.86 -13.17
C LEU A 13 -57.36 45.77 -14.05
N GLY A 14 -56.86 46.91 -14.56
CA GLY A 14 -55.60 46.96 -15.30
C GLY A 14 -54.37 46.49 -14.45
N LEU A 15 -54.34 46.98 -13.20
CA LEU A 15 -53.31 46.59 -12.25
C LEU A 15 -53.36 45.08 -11.95
N LEU A 16 -54.55 44.55 -11.67
CA LEU A 16 -54.73 43.09 -11.44
C LEU A 16 -54.32 42.24 -12.65
N ALA A 17 -54.70 42.70 -13.86
CA ALA A 17 -54.32 42.04 -15.10
C ALA A 17 -52.76 42.03 -15.29
N ALA A 18 -52.10 43.17 -15.00
CA ALA A 18 -50.66 43.29 -15.06
C ALA A 18 -49.97 42.37 -14.04
N VAL A 19 -50.45 42.29 -12.81
CA VAL A 19 -49.96 41.39 -11.78
C VAL A 19 -50.15 39.92 -12.18
N ALA A 20 -51.35 39.58 -12.67
CA ALA A 20 -51.62 38.21 -13.15
C ALA A 20 -50.70 37.81 -14.31
N PHE A 21 -50.51 38.71 -15.27
CA PHE A 21 -49.56 38.49 -16.38
C PHE A 21 -48.15 38.30 -15.88
N HIS A 22 -47.70 39.10 -14.93
CA HIS A 22 -46.36 38.99 -14.35
C HIS A 22 -46.17 37.66 -13.62
N ILE A 23 -47.15 37.22 -12.84
CA ILE A 23 -47.15 35.93 -12.15
C ILE A 23 -47.06 34.78 -13.15
N VAL A 24 -47.86 34.82 -14.21
CA VAL A 24 -47.80 33.77 -15.26
C VAL A 24 -46.42 33.73 -15.94
N THR A 25 -45.86 34.90 -16.27
CA THR A 25 -44.55 35.00 -16.90
C THR A 25 -43.44 34.43 -16.01
N ILE A 26 -43.43 34.79 -14.73
CA ILE A 26 -42.47 34.25 -13.75
C ILE A 26 -42.63 32.74 -13.64
N ASN A 27 -43.87 32.24 -13.51
CA ASN A 27 -44.10 30.80 -13.39
C ASN A 27 -43.63 30.02 -14.62
N LEU A 28 -43.83 30.58 -15.82
CA LEU A 28 -43.31 29.96 -17.06
C LEU A 28 -41.79 29.99 -17.10
N LEU A 29 -41.14 31.07 -16.70
CA LEU A 29 -39.70 31.20 -16.64
C LEU A 29 -39.09 30.24 -15.60
N VAL A 30 -39.68 30.18 -14.41
CA VAL A 30 -39.24 29.26 -13.36
C VAL A 30 -39.35 27.78 -13.80
N ARG A 31 -40.51 27.43 -14.41
CA ARG A 31 -40.72 26.09 -14.95
C ARG A 31 -39.69 25.73 -16.02
N ARG A 32 -39.37 26.65 -16.92
CA ARG A 32 -38.35 26.46 -17.97
C ARG A 32 -36.96 26.25 -17.35
N ARG A 33 -36.57 27.13 -16.42
CA ARG A 33 -35.28 27.02 -15.74
C ARG A 33 -35.16 25.75 -14.89
N THR A 34 -36.21 25.34 -14.21
CA THR A 34 -36.21 24.10 -13.42
C THR A 34 -36.10 22.89 -14.32
N ARG A 35 -36.68 22.92 -15.53
CA ARG A 35 -36.54 21.84 -16.49
C ARG A 35 -35.12 21.76 -17.07
N GLU A 36 -34.55 22.89 -17.50
CA GLU A 36 -33.17 22.99 -17.98
C GLU A 36 -32.19 22.49 -16.92
N LEU A 37 -32.37 22.86 -15.65
CA LEU A 37 -31.54 22.43 -14.53
C LEU A 37 -31.63 20.92 -14.28
N LYS A 38 -32.86 20.37 -14.31
CA LYS A 38 -33.07 18.90 -14.15
C LYS A 38 -32.42 18.12 -15.26
N GLU A 39 -32.53 18.58 -16.52
CA GLU A 39 -31.90 17.92 -17.68
C GLU A 39 -30.37 17.96 -17.54
N SER A 40 -29.76 19.09 -17.17
CA SER A 40 -28.33 19.24 -16.92
C SER A 40 -27.84 18.37 -15.75
N LEU A 41 -28.65 18.26 -14.69
CA LEU A 41 -28.33 17.44 -13.52
C LEU A 41 -28.35 15.95 -13.86
N ALA A 42 -29.34 15.50 -14.64
CA ALA A 42 -29.43 14.13 -15.12
C ALA A 42 -28.25 13.75 -16.04
N GLU A 43 -27.86 14.68 -16.93
CA GLU A 43 -26.70 14.50 -17.80
C GLU A 43 -25.40 14.40 -17.00
N THR A 44 -25.20 15.27 -16.01
CA THR A 44 -24.04 15.25 -15.12
C THR A 44 -23.97 13.96 -14.30
N GLN A 45 -25.11 13.47 -13.80
CA GLN A 45 -25.18 12.19 -13.12
C GLN A 45 -24.79 11.02 -14.03
N HIS A 46 -25.29 11.00 -15.26
CA HIS A 46 -24.94 9.98 -16.23
C HIS A 46 -23.45 9.96 -16.53
N TYR A 47 -22.81 11.11 -16.77
CA TYR A 47 -21.36 11.19 -16.96
C TYR A 47 -20.57 10.75 -15.74
N PHE A 48 -21.06 11.06 -14.54
CA PHE A 48 -20.41 10.63 -13.30
C PHE A 48 -20.45 9.11 -13.13
N GLU A 49 -21.57 8.47 -13.42
CA GLU A 49 -21.71 7.00 -13.37
C GLU A 49 -20.84 6.33 -14.44
N GLU A 50 -20.81 6.88 -15.64
CA GLU A 50 -19.95 6.38 -16.73
C GLU A 50 -18.46 6.53 -16.38
N ALA A 51 -18.06 7.65 -15.81
CA ALA A 51 -16.69 7.88 -15.33
C ALA A 51 -16.31 6.90 -14.22
N GLN A 52 -17.21 6.62 -13.27
CA GLN A 52 -16.97 5.62 -12.23
C GLN A 52 -16.82 4.21 -12.78
N THR A 53 -17.70 3.80 -13.70
CA THR A 53 -17.60 2.46 -14.33
C THR A 53 -16.33 2.31 -15.15
N THR A 54 -15.94 3.34 -15.88
CA THR A 54 -14.70 3.37 -16.66
C THR A 54 -13.47 3.29 -15.74
N ARG A 55 -13.48 4.04 -14.64
CA ARG A 55 -12.40 3.98 -13.64
C ARG A 55 -12.25 2.57 -13.05
N LEU A 56 -13.36 1.92 -12.70
CA LEU A 56 -13.34 0.54 -12.20
C LEU A 56 -12.79 -0.45 -13.25
N LYS A 57 -13.16 -0.27 -14.52
CA LYS A 57 -12.62 -1.08 -15.64
C LYS A 57 -11.12 -0.88 -15.79
N LEU A 58 -10.63 0.37 -15.76
CA LEU A 58 -9.20 0.69 -15.85
C LEU A 58 -8.41 0.06 -14.71
N VAL A 59 -8.88 0.16 -13.46
CA VAL A 59 -8.24 -0.48 -12.31
C VAL A 59 -8.20 -2.00 -12.46
N THR A 60 -9.26 -2.60 -13.03
CA THR A 60 -9.30 -4.05 -13.29
C THR A 60 -8.33 -4.45 -14.40
N LEU A 61 -8.26 -3.68 -15.49
CA LEU A 61 -7.33 -3.92 -16.60
C LEU A 61 -5.88 -3.74 -16.17
N GLU A 62 -5.58 -2.72 -15.38
CA GLU A 62 -4.26 -2.48 -14.81
C GLU A 62 -3.82 -3.66 -13.94
N ARG A 63 -4.71 -4.18 -13.08
CA ARG A 63 -4.45 -5.41 -12.30
C ARG A 63 -4.20 -6.63 -13.17
N LEU A 64 -5.01 -6.83 -14.21
CA LEU A 64 -4.84 -7.94 -15.16
C LEU A 64 -3.53 -7.80 -15.94
N HIS A 65 -3.14 -6.59 -16.33
CA HIS A 65 -1.87 -6.32 -16.99
C HIS A 65 -0.69 -6.69 -16.08
N ILE A 66 -0.72 -6.28 -14.83
CA ILE A 66 0.29 -6.62 -13.83
C ILE A 66 0.32 -8.14 -13.60
N VAL A 67 -0.84 -8.80 -13.43
CA VAL A 67 -0.91 -10.27 -13.27
C VAL A 67 -0.35 -10.98 -14.50
N ASN A 68 -0.62 -10.51 -15.70
CA ASN A 68 -0.10 -11.11 -16.94
C ASN A 68 1.42 -10.91 -17.08
N GLN A 69 1.95 -9.71 -16.77
CA GLN A 69 3.39 -9.48 -16.74
C GLN A 69 4.07 -10.33 -15.68
N LEU A 70 3.46 -10.44 -14.49
CA LEU A 70 3.96 -11.23 -13.39
C LEU A 70 3.85 -12.73 -13.68
N SER A 71 2.83 -13.20 -14.41
CA SER A 71 2.64 -14.65 -14.68
C SER A 71 3.81 -15.27 -15.44
N SER A 72 4.39 -14.56 -16.41
CA SER A 72 5.58 -15.04 -17.13
C SER A 72 6.81 -15.06 -16.23
N LEU A 73 6.98 -14.05 -15.39
CA LEU A 73 8.08 -13.95 -14.43
C LEU A 73 7.93 -15.00 -13.32
N PHE A 74 6.72 -15.17 -12.78
CA PHE A 74 6.42 -16.18 -11.76
C PHE A 74 6.63 -17.59 -12.27
N ALA A 75 6.24 -17.90 -13.51
CA ALA A 75 6.51 -19.20 -14.11
C ALA A 75 8.02 -19.50 -14.18
N HIS A 76 8.85 -18.49 -14.49
CA HIS A 76 10.29 -18.63 -14.49
C HIS A 76 10.85 -18.82 -13.08
N GLU A 77 10.40 -18.03 -12.14
CA GLU A 77 10.85 -17.97 -10.75
C GLU A 77 10.44 -19.21 -9.93
N ILE A 78 9.25 -19.77 -10.18
CA ILE A 78 8.82 -21.04 -9.58
C ILE A 78 9.58 -22.21 -10.21
N LYS A 79 9.87 -22.15 -11.53
CA LYS A 79 10.61 -23.18 -12.23
C LYS A 79 12.02 -23.37 -11.67
N GLN A 80 12.66 -22.29 -11.21
CA GLN A 80 14.03 -22.31 -10.71
C GLN A 80 14.18 -23.14 -9.42
N PRO A 81 13.43 -22.87 -8.30
CA PRO A 81 13.50 -23.70 -7.11
C PRO A 81 13.01 -25.14 -7.35
N LEU A 82 12.01 -25.35 -8.23
CA LEU A 82 11.59 -26.70 -8.60
C LEU A 82 12.69 -27.47 -9.32
N MET A 83 13.47 -26.80 -10.17
CA MET A 83 14.62 -27.39 -10.85
C MET A 83 15.71 -27.73 -9.86
N ASN A 84 16.00 -26.87 -8.88
CA ASN A 84 16.96 -27.11 -7.81
C ASN A 84 16.51 -28.28 -6.92
N ILE A 85 15.23 -28.35 -6.54
CA ILE A 85 14.67 -29.49 -5.79
C ILE A 85 14.89 -30.79 -6.58
N THR A 86 14.61 -30.80 -7.87
CA THR A 86 14.79 -31.96 -8.73
C THR A 86 16.28 -32.39 -8.80
N LEU A 87 17.18 -31.40 -8.91
CA LEU A 87 18.65 -31.65 -8.92
C LEU A 87 19.12 -32.25 -7.59
N TYR A 88 18.74 -31.67 -6.44
CA TYR A 88 19.14 -32.16 -5.13
C TYR A 88 18.54 -33.53 -4.80
N ALA A 89 17.26 -33.76 -5.19
CA ALA A 89 16.61 -35.07 -5.05
C ALA A 89 17.32 -36.14 -5.89
N GLY A 90 17.71 -35.83 -7.14
CA GLY A 90 18.46 -36.70 -8.01
C GLY A 90 19.85 -37.01 -7.47
N ALA A 91 20.57 -35.98 -6.97
CA ALA A 91 21.87 -36.16 -6.34
C ALA A 91 21.79 -37.03 -5.07
N LEU A 92 20.73 -36.82 -4.26
CA LEU A 92 20.46 -37.65 -3.08
C LEU A 92 20.22 -39.12 -3.43
N GLN A 93 19.41 -39.39 -4.48
CA GLN A 93 19.15 -40.75 -4.97
C GLN A 93 20.44 -41.46 -5.42
N LEU A 94 21.30 -40.77 -6.19
CA LEU A 94 22.58 -41.29 -6.64
C LEU A 94 23.52 -41.57 -5.46
N PHE A 95 23.56 -40.67 -4.48
CA PHE A 95 24.37 -40.82 -3.30
C PHE A 95 23.97 -42.03 -2.45
N LEU A 96 22.64 -42.18 -2.19
CA LEU A 96 22.08 -43.31 -1.44
C LEU A 96 22.34 -44.67 -2.16
N LYS A 97 22.18 -44.68 -3.50
CA LYS A 97 22.47 -45.87 -4.32
C LYS A 97 23.92 -46.30 -4.23
N LYS A 98 24.87 -45.34 -4.11
CA LYS A 98 26.30 -45.62 -4.09
C LYS A 98 26.84 -45.98 -2.69
N ASN A 99 26.33 -45.37 -1.63
CA ASN A 99 26.92 -45.42 -0.30
C ASN A 99 26.04 -46.07 0.80
N GLY A 100 24.75 -46.28 0.56
CA GLY A 100 23.85 -47.07 1.43
C GLY A 100 23.65 -46.59 2.87
N GLN A 101 24.27 -45.50 3.29
CA GLN A 101 24.23 -44.98 4.66
C GLN A 101 23.66 -43.58 4.76
N PHE A 102 22.94 -43.34 5.86
CA PHE A 102 22.45 -42.01 6.24
C PHE A 102 23.62 -41.18 6.76
N SER A 103 24.20 -40.38 5.88
CA SER A 103 25.38 -39.56 6.18
C SER A 103 24.99 -38.08 6.32
N GLU A 104 25.93 -37.28 6.83
CA GLU A 104 25.79 -35.81 6.92
C GLU A 104 25.44 -35.18 5.58
N LYS A 105 25.94 -35.74 4.45
CA LYS A 105 25.57 -35.32 3.09
C LYS A 105 24.08 -35.50 2.75
N VAL A 106 23.46 -36.57 3.26
CA VAL A 106 22.00 -36.78 3.10
C VAL A 106 21.23 -35.71 3.82
N ARG A 107 21.66 -35.33 5.01
CA ARG A 107 21.05 -34.26 5.78
C ARG A 107 21.18 -32.90 5.08
N ASP A 108 22.35 -32.59 4.51
CA ASP A 108 22.61 -31.40 3.73
C ASP A 108 21.66 -31.31 2.50
N PHE A 109 21.56 -32.37 1.70
CA PHE A 109 20.64 -32.39 0.55
C PHE A 109 19.19 -32.23 0.95
N LEU A 110 18.73 -32.85 2.04
CA LEU A 110 17.37 -32.67 2.55
C LEU A 110 17.16 -31.25 3.02
N GLY A 111 18.11 -30.64 3.71
CA GLY A 111 18.07 -29.26 4.15
C GLY A 111 17.89 -28.28 2.97
N ARG A 112 18.66 -28.48 1.89
CA ARG A 112 18.58 -27.69 0.65
C ARG A 112 17.21 -27.86 -0.04
N ILE A 113 16.70 -29.08 -0.14
CA ILE A 113 15.36 -29.34 -0.70
C ILE A 113 14.30 -28.61 0.11
N THR A 114 14.37 -28.70 1.44
CA THR A 114 13.42 -28.00 2.32
C THR A 114 13.47 -26.49 2.12
N ALA A 115 14.65 -25.90 2.04
CA ALA A 115 14.83 -24.48 1.79
C ALA A 115 14.22 -24.03 0.45
N GLU A 116 14.38 -24.84 -0.62
CA GLU A 116 13.78 -24.51 -1.93
C GLU A 116 12.27 -24.71 -1.95
N VAL A 117 11.72 -25.64 -1.16
CA VAL A 117 10.25 -25.77 -0.98
C VAL A 117 9.68 -24.55 -0.26
N GLU A 118 10.33 -24.10 0.82
CA GLU A 118 9.94 -22.89 1.55
C GLU A 118 9.98 -21.66 0.63
N ARG A 119 11.05 -21.53 -0.16
CA ARG A 119 11.19 -20.46 -1.15
C ARG A 119 10.07 -20.49 -2.19
N SER A 120 9.73 -21.67 -2.73
CA SER A 120 8.62 -21.82 -3.68
C SER A 120 7.28 -21.43 -3.06
N SER A 121 7.07 -21.81 -1.81
CA SER A 121 5.85 -21.46 -1.05
C SER A 121 5.73 -19.95 -0.83
N ASP A 122 6.83 -19.27 -0.52
CA ASP A 122 6.88 -17.82 -0.38
C ASP A 122 6.50 -17.13 -1.71
N ILE A 123 6.99 -17.61 -2.85
CA ILE A 123 6.63 -17.08 -4.18
C ILE A 123 5.13 -17.24 -4.43
N VAL A 124 4.59 -18.44 -4.19
CA VAL A 124 3.16 -18.71 -4.39
C VAL A 124 2.28 -17.84 -3.50
N GLU A 125 2.66 -17.64 -2.23
CA GLU A 125 1.89 -16.79 -1.31
C GLU A 125 1.98 -15.31 -1.71
N HIS A 126 3.12 -14.84 -2.21
CA HIS A 126 3.26 -13.49 -2.78
C HIS A 126 2.33 -13.28 -3.97
N VAL A 127 2.29 -14.24 -4.92
CA VAL A 127 1.38 -14.20 -6.06
C VAL A 127 -0.08 -14.20 -5.63
N ARG A 128 -0.42 -15.12 -4.71
CA ARG A 128 -1.79 -15.27 -4.20
C ARG A 128 -2.28 -14.01 -3.47
N SER A 129 -1.41 -13.40 -2.68
CA SER A 129 -1.75 -12.17 -1.94
C SER A 129 -2.05 -11.00 -2.89
N TYR A 130 -1.32 -10.93 -4.00
CA TYR A 130 -1.51 -9.92 -5.02
C TYR A 130 -2.73 -10.19 -5.92
N ALA A 131 -2.95 -11.45 -6.30
CA ALA A 131 -4.06 -11.87 -7.17
C ALA A 131 -5.42 -11.91 -6.46
N LYS A 132 -5.45 -12.04 -5.14
CA LYS A 132 -6.68 -12.14 -4.37
C LYS A 132 -7.45 -10.82 -4.44
N LYS A 133 -8.65 -10.88 -5.06
CA LYS A 133 -9.65 -9.80 -5.09
C LYS A 133 -10.20 -9.60 -3.67
N ARG A 134 -9.41 -8.95 -2.80
CA ARG A 134 -9.84 -8.54 -1.49
C ARG A 134 -10.33 -7.11 -1.61
N GLU A 135 -11.57 -6.85 -1.21
CA GLU A 135 -11.97 -5.48 -0.95
C GLU A 135 -11.01 -4.92 0.10
N THR A 136 -10.19 -3.96 -0.30
CA THR A 136 -9.23 -3.30 0.59
C THR A 136 -10.02 -2.56 1.66
N LYS A 137 -10.10 -3.13 2.85
CA LYS A 137 -10.76 -2.50 3.99
C LYS A 137 -9.69 -1.72 4.76
N LYS A 138 -9.63 -0.40 4.51
CA LYS A 138 -8.73 0.47 5.28
C LYS A 138 -9.24 0.56 6.72
N GLU A 139 -8.35 0.28 7.65
CA GLU A 139 -8.59 0.39 9.09
C GLU A 139 -7.59 1.38 9.70
N VAL A 140 -7.91 1.91 10.87
CA VAL A 140 -6.97 2.73 11.63
C VAL A 140 -6.04 1.81 12.41
N ILE A 141 -4.76 1.80 12.06
CA ILE A 141 -3.77 0.88 12.60
C ILE A 141 -2.73 1.68 13.37
N ARG A 142 -2.48 1.31 14.63
CA ARG A 142 -1.35 1.82 15.40
C ARG A 142 -0.06 1.20 14.89
N LEU A 143 0.89 2.03 14.50
CA LEU A 143 2.14 1.55 13.91
C LEU A 143 2.99 0.76 14.90
N ALA A 144 2.95 1.09 16.19
CA ALA A 144 3.63 0.33 17.22
C ALA A 144 3.21 -1.16 17.25
N ASP A 145 1.91 -1.43 17.08
CA ASP A 145 1.36 -2.78 17.05
C ASP A 145 1.78 -3.50 15.75
N ALA A 146 1.65 -2.81 14.60
CA ALA A 146 2.01 -3.36 13.30
C ALA A 146 3.51 -3.73 13.20
N VAL A 147 4.40 -2.84 13.66
CA VAL A 147 5.84 -3.11 13.72
C VAL A 147 6.15 -4.29 14.64
N SER A 148 5.58 -4.30 15.85
CA SER A 148 5.79 -5.37 16.82
C SER A 148 5.32 -6.72 16.29
N GLN A 149 4.17 -6.75 15.61
CA GLN A 149 3.65 -7.94 14.96
C GLN A 149 4.55 -8.41 13.82
N SER A 150 5.05 -7.48 12.99
CA SER A 150 5.96 -7.80 11.88
C SER A 150 7.26 -8.43 12.37
N ILE A 151 7.86 -7.89 13.43
CA ILE A 151 9.06 -8.45 14.07
C ILE A 151 8.79 -9.88 14.56
N ARG A 152 7.64 -10.12 15.23
CA ARG A 152 7.26 -11.47 15.69
C ARG A 152 7.04 -12.45 14.53
N THR A 153 6.37 -11.99 13.47
CA THR A 153 6.03 -12.82 12.30
C THR A 153 7.28 -13.27 11.55
N VAL A 154 8.23 -12.37 11.35
CA VAL A 154 9.47 -12.72 10.61
C VAL A 154 10.37 -13.58 11.47
N GLY A 155 10.47 -13.34 12.76
CA GLY A 155 11.41 -14.04 13.65
C GLY A 155 12.85 -13.81 13.21
N GLY A 156 13.62 -14.89 13.11
CA GLY A 156 14.98 -14.89 12.56
C GLY A 156 16.10 -14.76 13.58
N ARG A 157 17.35 -14.93 13.10
CA ARG A 157 18.56 -14.95 13.94
C ARG A 157 18.91 -13.56 14.49
N VAL A 158 18.74 -12.52 13.67
CA VAL A 158 19.01 -11.13 14.03
C VAL A 158 17.70 -10.43 14.35
N LYS A 159 17.50 -10.05 15.62
CA LYS A 159 16.29 -9.33 16.03
C LYS A 159 16.46 -7.84 15.78
N PRO A 160 15.51 -7.21 15.05
CA PRO A 160 15.53 -5.76 14.89
C PRO A 160 15.44 -5.03 16.23
N VAL A 161 16.19 -3.94 16.36
CA VAL A 161 16.12 -3.03 17.50
C VAL A 161 15.27 -1.84 17.13
N VAL A 162 14.22 -1.58 17.91
CA VAL A 162 13.38 -0.38 17.72
C VAL A 162 14.08 0.79 18.41
N ILE A 163 14.61 1.73 17.62
CA ILE A 163 15.39 2.90 18.12
C ILE A 163 14.53 4.14 18.33
N ALA A 164 13.38 4.24 17.65
CA ALA A 164 12.40 5.30 17.81
C ALA A 164 11.00 4.78 17.49
N MET A 165 9.99 5.17 18.29
CA MET A 165 8.60 4.74 18.09
C MET A 165 7.63 5.89 18.41
N ALA A 166 7.25 6.64 17.38
CA ALA A 166 6.19 7.62 17.50
C ALA A 166 4.83 6.92 17.73
N GLN A 167 4.04 7.46 18.65
CA GLN A 167 2.68 6.99 18.90
C GLN A 167 1.75 7.59 17.84
N VAL A 168 1.61 6.89 16.73
CA VAL A 168 0.86 7.36 15.57
C VAL A 168 0.10 6.22 14.91
N SER A 169 -1.05 6.56 14.32
CA SER A 169 -1.87 5.64 13.54
C SER A 169 -1.90 6.05 12.07
N VAL A 170 -2.09 5.08 11.20
CA VAL A 170 -2.28 5.27 9.76
C VAL A 170 -3.57 4.61 9.30
N SER A 171 -4.16 5.07 8.20
CA SER A 171 -5.29 4.40 7.55
C SER A 171 -4.77 3.52 6.43
N ALA A 172 -4.73 2.21 6.65
CA ALA A 172 -4.20 1.24 5.70
C ALA A 172 -4.98 -0.09 5.76
N ASP A 173 -4.81 -0.94 4.77
CA ASP A 173 -5.20 -2.35 4.89
C ASP A 173 -4.18 -3.06 5.78
N PRO A 174 -4.62 -3.75 6.87
CA PRO A 174 -3.72 -4.41 7.81
C PRO A 174 -2.79 -5.43 7.15
N PHE A 175 -3.30 -6.16 6.17
CA PHE A 175 -2.52 -7.16 5.45
C PHE A 175 -1.45 -6.51 4.55
N GLU A 176 -1.80 -5.46 3.80
CA GLU A 176 -0.86 -4.73 2.94
C GLU A 176 0.27 -4.10 3.76
N LEU A 177 -0.07 -3.46 4.88
CA LEU A 177 0.91 -2.88 5.79
C LEU A 177 1.83 -3.95 6.40
N GLN A 178 1.25 -5.05 6.87
CA GLN A 178 2.00 -6.19 7.40
C GLN A 178 2.97 -6.75 6.36
N PHE A 179 2.51 -6.90 5.11
CA PHE A 179 3.32 -7.35 3.99
C PHE A 179 4.53 -6.44 3.75
N ILE A 180 4.32 -5.11 3.68
CA ILE A 180 5.39 -4.13 3.47
C ILE A 180 6.44 -4.25 4.57
N LEU A 181 6.02 -4.23 5.84
CA LEU A 181 6.93 -4.24 6.98
C LEU A 181 7.70 -5.56 7.10
N THR A 182 7.05 -6.70 6.87
CA THR A 182 7.72 -8.01 6.89
C THR A 182 8.75 -8.15 5.77
N ASN A 183 8.47 -7.58 4.58
CA ASN A 183 9.44 -7.55 3.49
C ASN A 183 10.69 -6.72 3.84
N PHE A 184 10.52 -5.55 4.47
CA PHE A 184 11.65 -4.74 4.90
C PHE A 184 12.54 -5.50 5.88
N ILE A 185 11.94 -6.14 6.90
CA ILE A 185 12.66 -6.89 7.92
C ILE A 185 13.37 -8.13 7.31
N LYS A 186 12.68 -8.90 6.44
CA LYS A 186 13.28 -10.05 5.75
C LYS A 186 14.47 -9.63 4.88
N ASN A 187 14.35 -8.51 4.16
CA ASN A 187 15.44 -7.99 3.32
C ASN A 187 16.64 -7.56 4.16
N ALA A 188 16.41 -6.86 5.27
CA ALA A 188 17.45 -6.47 6.21
C ALA A 188 18.15 -7.69 6.82
N GLN A 189 17.41 -8.71 7.28
CA GLN A 189 17.98 -9.94 7.81
C GLN A 189 18.83 -10.68 6.79
N ALA A 190 18.39 -10.74 5.56
CA ALA A 190 19.15 -11.37 4.48
C ALA A 190 20.40 -10.54 4.09
N ALA A 191 20.36 -9.22 4.25
CA ALA A 191 21.53 -8.37 3.99
C ALA A 191 22.64 -8.55 5.05
N VAL A 192 22.26 -8.78 6.31
CA VAL A 192 23.21 -8.92 7.43
C VAL A 192 23.56 -10.38 7.77
N ALA A 193 23.13 -11.34 6.94
CA ALA A 193 23.28 -12.76 7.26
C ALA A 193 24.75 -13.20 7.46
N GLU A 194 25.67 -12.59 6.72
CA GLU A 194 27.12 -12.88 6.75
C GLU A 194 27.93 -11.81 7.52
N GLU A 195 27.25 -10.78 8.06
CA GLU A 195 27.92 -9.74 8.82
C GLU A 195 28.44 -10.26 10.18
N MET A 196 29.66 -9.87 10.55
CA MET A 196 30.24 -10.23 11.84
C MET A 196 29.51 -9.61 13.01
N HIS A 197 28.98 -8.39 12.84
CA HIS A 197 28.22 -7.66 13.84
C HIS A 197 26.89 -7.19 13.23
N PRO A 198 25.94 -8.12 13.00
CA PRO A 198 24.70 -7.82 12.29
C PRO A 198 23.82 -6.87 13.11
N ARG A 199 23.37 -5.78 12.49
CA ARG A 199 22.47 -4.79 13.11
C ARG A 199 21.32 -4.46 12.18
N ILE A 200 20.11 -4.48 12.75
CA ILE A 200 18.91 -4.00 12.10
C ILE A 200 18.21 -3.02 13.05
N ALA A 201 17.93 -1.82 12.59
CA ALA A 201 17.25 -0.79 13.36
C ALA A 201 15.92 -0.43 12.71
N ILE A 202 14.88 -0.23 13.54
CA ILE A 202 13.56 0.23 13.09
C ILE A 202 13.25 1.55 13.78
N ALA A 203 12.80 2.55 13.01
CA ALA A 203 12.34 3.80 13.56
C ALA A 203 10.99 4.19 12.96
N VAL A 204 10.11 4.74 13.81
CA VAL A 204 8.86 5.37 13.42
C VAL A 204 8.91 6.81 13.87
N SER A 205 8.79 7.75 12.92
CA SER A 205 8.78 9.18 13.18
C SER A 205 7.63 9.87 12.45
N VAL A 206 7.30 11.08 12.89
CA VAL A 206 6.25 11.91 12.28
C VAL A 206 6.85 13.28 12.01
N SER A 207 6.65 13.78 10.81
CA SER A 207 7.01 15.15 10.42
C SER A 207 6.01 15.67 9.41
N GLU A 208 5.54 16.89 9.57
CA GLU A 208 4.65 17.60 8.63
C GLU A 208 3.39 16.77 8.23
N GLY A 209 2.78 16.10 9.21
CA GLY A 209 1.60 15.27 8.96
C GLY A 209 1.88 13.97 8.20
N ARG A 210 3.15 13.63 7.98
CA ARG A 210 3.58 12.37 7.39
C ARG A 210 4.24 11.47 8.42
N VAL A 211 4.03 10.18 8.24
CA VAL A 211 4.65 9.12 9.02
C VAL A 211 5.76 8.49 8.20
N PHE A 212 6.88 8.26 8.84
CA PHE A 212 8.06 7.59 8.28
C PHE A 212 8.32 6.33 9.11
N VAL A 213 8.22 5.17 8.47
CA VAL A 213 8.61 3.89 9.07
C VAL A 213 9.84 3.40 8.35
N SER A 214 11.00 3.48 8.99
CA SER A 214 12.28 3.08 8.40
C SER A 214 12.79 1.78 9.01
N VAL A 215 13.36 0.94 8.16
CA VAL A 215 14.17 -0.23 8.52
C VAL A 215 15.55 -0.02 7.93
N GLU A 216 16.56 -0.01 8.78
CA GLU A 216 17.96 0.17 8.43
C GLU A 216 18.76 -1.06 8.78
N ASP A 217 19.60 -1.51 7.87
CA ASP A 217 20.55 -2.59 8.09
C ASP A 217 21.99 -2.08 7.92
N ASN A 218 22.95 -2.82 8.45
CA ASN A 218 24.38 -2.62 8.24
C ASN A 218 24.99 -3.67 7.32
N GLY A 219 24.23 -4.17 6.37
CA GLY A 219 24.71 -5.09 5.34
C GLY A 219 25.69 -4.44 4.36
N PRO A 220 26.19 -5.17 3.37
CA PRO A 220 27.16 -4.66 2.42
C PRO A 220 26.58 -3.48 1.59
N SER A 221 27.46 -2.57 1.19
CA SER A 221 27.08 -1.46 0.32
C SER A 221 26.64 -1.96 -1.05
N LEU A 222 25.55 -1.40 -1.56
CA LEU A 222 25.05 -1.67 -2.90
C LEU A 222 25.85 -0.89 -3.95
N SER A 223 26.08 -1.48 -5.15
CA SER A 223 26.57 -0.72 -6.30
C SER A 223 25.58 0.36 -6.72
N GLU A 224 26.00 1.34 -7.53
CA GLU A 224 25.11 2.39 -8.02
C GLU A 224 23.95 1.82 -8.85
N GLU A 225 24.25 0.82 -9.71
CA GLU A 225 23.25 0.15 -10.54
C GLU A 225 22.25 -0.62 -9.68
N ALA A 226 22.74 -1.30 -8.65
CA ALA A 226 21.92 -2.06 -7.72
C ALA A 226 21.02 -1.13 -6.89
N PHE A 227 21.57 0.00 -6.42
CA PHE A 227 20.81 0.99 -5.66
C PHE A 227 19.72 1.66 -6.52
N ALA A 228 20.06 2.06 -7.77
CA ALA A 228 19.11 2.64 -8.71
C ALA A 228 17.97 1.68 -9.13
N ALA A 229 18.20 0.37 -9.00
CA ALA A 229 17.22 -0.66 -9.33
C ALA A 229 16.27 -1.01 -8.16
N LEU A 230 16.48 -0.45 -6.95
CA LEU A 230 15.64 -0.73 -5.80
C LEU A 230 14.18 -0.33 -6.07
N GLY A 231 13.24 -1.18 -5.67
CA GLY A 231 11.81 -0.96 -5.89
C GLY A 231 11.34 -1.18 -7.33
N THR A 232 12.24 -1.48 -8.29
CA THR A 232 11.86 -1.84 -9.67
C THR A 232 11.67 -3.35 -9.81
N MET A 233 10.72 -3.76 -10.65
CA MET A 233 10.42 -5.18 -10.85
C MET A 233 11.56 -5.90 -11.60
N GLY A 234 11.88 -7.13 -11.15
CA GLY A 234 12.71 -8.07 -11.89
C GLY A 234 14.21 -7.82 -11.82
N ARG A 235 14.68 -6.91 -10.97
CA ARG A 235 16.11 -6.72 -10.69
C ARG A 235 16.41 -7.00 -9.22
N SER A 236 17.07 -8.11 -8.96
CA SER A 236 17.61 -8.47 -7.65
C SER A 236 19.09 -8.19 -7.60
N THR A 237 19.56 -7.67 -6.47
CA THR A 237 21.00 -7.51 -6.18
C THR A 237 21.62 -8.76 -5.58
N LYS A 238 20.81 -9.78 -5.30
CA LYS A 238 21.22 -11.05 -4.72
C LYS A 238 21.12 -12.17 -5.76
N GLU A 239 22.13 -13.05 -5.82
CA GLU A 239 22.11 -14.24 -6.70
C GLU A 239 20.86 -15.11 -6.49
N ASP A 240 20.29 -15.08 -5.27
CA ASP A 240 19.12 -15.84 -4.86
C ASP A 240 17.87 -14.99 -4.57
N GLY A 241 17.90 -13.68 -4.75
CA GLY A 241 16.79 -12.78 -4.44
C GLY A 241 15.90 -12.53 -5.65
N LEU A 242 14.57 -12.63 -5.47
CA LEU A 242 13.58 -12.47 -6.53
C LEU A 242 13.42 -11.01 -7.01
N GLY A 243 13.92 -10.03 -6.26
CA GLY A 243 13.77 -8.60 -6.59
C GLY A 243 12.32 -8.06 -6.54
N PHE A 244 11.34 -8.89 -6.19
CA PHE A 244 9.92 -8.50 -6.19
C PHE A 244 9.42 -7.93 -4.87
N GLY A 245 9.99 -8.32 -3.74
CA GLY A 245 9.47 -7.93 -2.44
C GLY A 245 9.35 -6.42 -2.27
N LEU A 246 10.41 -5.66 -2.61
CA LEU A 246 10.40 -4.20 -2.54
C LEU A 246 9.56 -3.56 -3.64
N ALA A 247 9.50 -4.15 -4.85
CA ALA A 247 8.66 -3.64 -5.94
C ALA A 247 7.16 -3.79 -5.62
N ILE A 248 6.76 -4.95 -5.06
CA ILE A 248 5.38 -5.16 -4.58
C ILE A 248 5.08 -4.23 -3.40
N ALA A 249 6.01 -4.10 -2.45
CA ALA A 249 5.86 -3.18 -1.32
C ALA A 249 5.69 -1.73 -1.78
N ALA A 250 6.43 -1.29 -2.81
CA ALA A 250 6.28 0.03 -3.42
C ALA A 250 4.88 0.23 -4.02
N SER A 251 4.41 -0.72 -4.81
CA SER A 251 3.07 -0.67 -5.40
C SER A 251 1.96 -0.66 -4.34
N LEU A 252 2.09 -1.42 -3.26
CA LEU A 252 1.13 -1.42 -2.14
C LEU A 252 1.17 -0.11 -1.35
N ALA A 253 2.36 0.48 -1.16
CA ALA A 253 2.52 1.78 -0.53
C ALA A 253 1.81 2.88 -1.35
N GLU A 254 2.05 2.94 -2.68
CA GLU A 254 1.40 3.88 -3.60
C GLU A 254 -0.14 3.72 -3.59
N LYS A 255 -0.64 2.49 -3.64
CA LYS A 255 -2.07 2.20 -3.52
C LYS A 255 -2.68 2.73 -2.22
N SER A 256 -1.91 2.73 -1.15
CA SER A 256 -2.32 3.27 0.16
C SER A 256 -2.18 4.79 0.27
N GLY A 257 -1.65 5.46 -0.75
CA GLY A 257 -1.40 6.91 -0.80
C GLY A 257 -0.06 7.31 -0.17
N GLY A 258 0.87 6.36 -0.05
CA GLY A 258 2.24 6.57 0.39
C GLY A 258 3.26 6.26 -0.71
N HIS A 259 4.52 6.13 -0.35
CA HIS A 259 5.59 5.68 -1.23
C HIS A 259 6.76 5.10 -0.42
N LEU A 260 7.69 4.44 -1.10
CA LEU A 260 8.96 4.02 -0.51
C LEU A 260 10.07 5.01 -0.86
N ALA A 261 10.96 5.25 0.11
CA ALA A 261 12.22 5.95 -0.08
C ALA A 261 13.38 5.02 0.29
N PHE A 262 14.52 5.20 -0.38
CA PHE A 262 15.71 4.40 -0.18
C PHE A 262 16.91 5.31 0.05
N ASP A 263 17.65 5.04 1.11
CA ASP A 263 18.86 5.78 1.49
C ASP A 263 20.00 4.80 1.80
N ARG A 264 21.25 5.22 1.51
CA ARG A 264 22.41 4.50 1.95
C ARG A 264 22.61 4.70 3.44
N ALA A 265 22.76 3.64 4.21
CA ALA A 265 23.10 3.74 5.63
C ALA A 265 24.58 4.06 5.82
N VAL A 266 24.92 4.67 6.95
CA VAL A 266 26.30 5.06 7.29
C VAL A 266 26.79 4.18 8.44
N PRO A 267 27.98 3.56 8.36
CA PRO A 267 28.99 3.64 7.30
C PRO A 267 28.68 2.80 6.05
N HIS A 268 27.82 1.81 6.12
CA HIS A 268 27.36 0.93 5.03
C HIS A 268 26.00 0.35 5.37
N GLY A 269 25.31 -0.22 4.37
CA GLY A 269 23.97 -0.79 4.49
C GLY A 269 22.91 -0.02 3.72
N LEU A 270 21.68 -0.39 3.96
CA LEU A 270 20.48 0.20 3.31
C LEU A 270 19.48 0.64 4.36
N ARG A 271 18.88 1.80 4.13
CA ARG A 271 17.67 2.25 4.83
C ARG A 271 16.52 2.28 3.85
N VAL A 272 15.46 1.54 4.16
CA VAL A 272 14.19 1.57 3.42
C VAL A 272 13.14 2.23 4.30
N THR A 273 12.46 3.23 3.75
CA THR A 273 11.47 4.02 4.48
C THR A 273 10.12 3.96 3.77
N LEU A 274 9.09 3.54 4.50
CA LEU A 274 7.70 3.70 4.10
C LEU A 274 7.22 5.08 4.55
N VAL A 275 6.77 5.89 3.61
CA VAL A 275 6.19 7.22 3.86
C VAL A 275 4.69 7.15 3.65
N MET A 276 3.89 7.55 4.65
CA MET A 276 2.43 7.57 4.59
C MET A 276 1.88 8.86 5.21
N ASN A 277 0.61 9.16 4.96
CA ASN A 277 -0.07 10.23 5.67
C ASN A 277 -0.42 9.78 7.10
N ALA A 278 -0.11 10.60 8.09
CA ALA A 278 -0.56 10.39 9.46
C ALA A 278 -2.09 10.49 9.51
N LYS A 279 -2.73 9.63 10.28
CA LYS A 279 -4.11 9.85 10.68
C LYS A 279 -4.07 10.44 12.08
N GLU A 280 -4.60 11.67 12.23
CA GLU A 280 -4.81 12.25 13.55
C GLU A 280 -5.70 11.29 14.34
N THR A 281 -5.15 10.67 15.36
CA THR A 281 -5.93 10.09 16.43
C THR A 281 -6.47 11.27 17.22
N LYS A 282 -7.77 11.54 17.14
CA LYS A 282 -8.42 12.27 18.21
C LYS A 282 -8.26 11.40 19.46
N ASP A 283 -7.28 11.73 20.28
CA ASP A 283 -7.26 11.23 21.64
C ASP A 283 -8.54 11.72 22.33
N GLU A 284 -9.50 10.83 22.48
CA GLU A 284 -10.53 10.92 23.52
C GLU A 284 -9.87 10.66 24.86
N ASN A 285 -8.99 11.54 25.29
CA ASN A 285 -8.75 11.74 26.72
C ASN A 285 -8.19 13.13 26.94
N ASP A 286 -9.12 13.96 27.31
CA ASP A 286 -9.04 15.30 27.80
C ASP A 286 -8.07 15.44 28.97
N GLY A 287 -7.37 16.57 28.97
CA GLY A 287 -7.13 17.30 30.22
C GLY A 287 -5.92 16.83 31.06
N THR A 288 -4.72 17.33 30.76
CA THR A 288 -4.06 18.22 31.73
C THR A 288 -2.79 18.83 31.10
N PHE A 289 -2.93 20.02 30.58
CA PHE A 289 -1.83 20.92 30.39
C PHE A 289 -1.35 21.36 31.79
N VAL A 290 -0.35 20.70 32.33
CA VAL A 290 0.42 21.28 33.43
C VAL A 290 1.54 22.10 32.81
N GLY A 291 1.27 23.37 32.65
CA GLY A 291 2.27 24.37 32.37
C GLY A 291 3.29 24.40 33.50
N ALA A 292 4.52 24.05 33.20
CA ALA A 292 5.66 24.43 34.02
C ALA A 292 6.14 25.82 33.56
N ALA A 293 5.50 26.84 34.12
CA ALA A 293 6.05 28.20 34.12
C ALA A 293 7.30 28.23 35.00
N GLY A 294 8.28 28.88 34.47
CA GLY A 294 9.45 29.48 34.93
C GLY A 294 9.79 29.55 36.42
N GLY A 295 11.07 29.68 36.65
CA GLY A 295 11.57 30.21 37.91
C GLY A 295 13.01 29.92 38.19
N ARG A 296 13.83 30.88 37.79
CA ARG A 296 15.16 31.30 38.31
C ARG A 296 16.37 30.46 37.93
#